data_58390327f9ea869e87403fb1f90687a5
#
_entry.id   58390327f9ea869e87403fb1f90687a5
#
_cell.length_a   1.000
_cell.length_b   1.000
_cell.length_c   1.000
_cell.angle_alpha   90.00
_cell.angle_beta   90.00
_cell.angle_gamma   90.00
#
_symmetry.space_group_name_H-M   'P 1'
#
loop_
_entity.id
_entity.type
_entity.pdbx_description
1 polymer ?
#
loop_
_entity_poly.entity_id
_entity_poly.type
_entity_poly.pdbx_seq_one_letter_code
_entity_poly.pdbx_strand_id
1 'polypeptide(L)'
;MSSQAMTREERAEQLREIGSQRILIKDGPYGSMIQSYKLDEEGFRGGRTFNHDQKGNNDLLNLTRPDVVGEICNAYLDAGADIVATNTFNSNSISLSDYGITGMAREINVAAAKLTRACADAATARDPSK
;
A
#
# COMPACT_ATOMS: atom_id res chain seq x y z
N MET A 1 0.54 23.44 18.52
CA MET A 1 -0.59 23.62 17.60
C MET A 1 -0.84 22.32 16.88
N SER A 2 -1.98 21.70 17.06
CA SER A 2 -2.37 20.54 16.26
C SER A 2 -2.66 21.04 14.85
N SER A 3 -1.82 20.67 13.90
CA SER A 3 -2.13 20.80 12.48
C SER A 3 -3.42 20.01 12.24
N GLN A 4 -4.51 20.71 11.99
CA GLN A 4 -5.76 20.05 11.64
C GLN A 4 -5.53 19.28 10.34
N ALA A 5 -5.75 17.97 10.38
CA ALA A 5 -5.60 17.15 9.18
C ALA A 5 -6.55 17.69 8.10
N MET A 6 -6.04 17.87 6.88
CA MET A 6 -6.85 18.29 5.73
C MET A 6 -8.04 17.38 5.54
N THR A 7 -9.18 17.96 5.24
CA THR A 7 -10.38 17.19 4.86
C THR A 7 -10.16 16.51 3.50
N ARG A 8 -11.04 15.57 3.17
CA ARG A 8 -11.01 14.88 1.88
C ARG A 8 -11.21 15.85 0.70
N GLU A 9 -12.10 16.81 0.88
CA GLU A 9 -12.41 17.86 -0.11
C GLU A 9 -11.21 18.78 -0.32
N GLU A 10 -10.57 19.21 0.73
CA GLU A 10 -9.35 20.06 0.68
C GLU A 10 -8.21 19.33 -0.04
N ARG A 11 -8.02 18.04 0.23
CA ARG A 11 -7.00 17.23 -0.48
C ARG A 11 -7.32 17.11 -1.97
N ALA A 12 -8.58 16.89 -2.32
CA ALA A 12 -8.99 16.80 -3.71
C ALA A 12 -8.76 18.11 -4.46
N GLU A 13 -9.04 19.23 -3.84
CA GLU A 13 -8.81 20.55 -4.43
C GLU A 13 -7.32 20.85 -4.60
N GLN A 14 -6.52 20.56 -3.57
CA GLN A 14 -5.06 20.67 -3.66
C GLN A 14 -4.49 19.85 -4.83
N LEU A 15 -4.99 18.63 -5.00
CA LEU A 15 -4.56 17.76 -6.09
C LEU A 15 -4.89 18.35 -7.45
N ARG A 16 -6.09 18.92 -7.63
CA ARG A 16 -6.48 19.61 -8.87
C ARG A 16 -5.60 20.83 -9.14
N GLU A 17 -5.33 21.62 -8.12
CA GLU A 17 -4.48 22.80 -8.24
C GLU A 17 -3.06 22.44 -8.70
N ILE A 18 -2.44 21.45 -8.05
CA ILE A 18 -1.11 20.97 -8.43
C ILE A 18 -1.12 20.41 -9.85
N GLY A 19 -2.16 19.61 -10.19
CA GLY A 19 -2.31 19.03 -11.52
C GLY A 19 -2.54 20.05 -12.64
N SER A 20 -2.99 21.27 -12.29
CA SER A 20 -3.10 22.37 -13.27
C SER A 20 -1.75 23.01 -13.59
N GLN A 21 -0.73 22.82 -12.74
CA GLN A 21 0.58 23.44 -12.86
C GLN A 21 1.64 22.47 -13.37
N ARG A 22 1.50 21.17 -13.12
CA ARG A 22 2.45 20.13 -13.52
C ARG A 22 1.78 18.77 -13.64
N ILE A 23 2.47 17.85 -14.30
CA ILE A 23 2.03 16.46 -14.40
C ILE A 23 2.19 15.80 -13.04
N LEU A 24 1.11 15.13 -12.59
CA LEU A 24 1.16 14.28 -11.41
C LEU A 24 1.63 12.88 -11.79
N ILE A 25 2.55 12.35 -11.02
CA ILE A 25 3.14 11.04 -11.27
C ILE A 25 2.55 10.04 -10.27
N LYS A 26 1.96 8.99 -10.79
CA LYS A 26 1.45 7.86 -10.00
C LYS A 26 2.55 6.79 -9.87
N ASP A 27 2.51 6.04 -8.77
CA ASP A 27 3.38 4.90 -8.55
C ASP A 27 3.18 3.79 -9.59
N GLY A 28 4.01 2.77 -9.50
CA GLY A 28 4.00 1.60 -10.37
C GLY A 28 3.47 0.33 -9.68
N PRO A 29 3.67 -0.83 -10.32
CA PRO A 29 3.13 -2.11 -9.84
C PRO A 29 3.82 -2.59 -8.56
N TYR A 30 3.03 -3.21 -7.67
CA TYR A 30 3.56 -3.89 -6.49
C TYR A 30 4.03 -5.31 -6.81
N GLY A 31 3.33 -6.02 -7.69
CA GLY A 31 3.60 -7.43 -7.97
C GLY A 31 5.03 -7.71 -8.39
N SER A 32 5.55 -6.98 -9.38
CA SER A 32 6.94 -7.15 -9.84
C SER A 32 7.97 -6.74 -8.77
N MET A 33 7.66 -5.73 -7.97
CA MET A 33 8.52 -5.33 -6.85
C MET A 33 8.55 -6.41 -5.76
N ILE A 34 7.41 -7.01 -5.43
CA ILE A 34 7.32 -8.12 -4.47
C ILE A 34 8.10 -9.34 -4.98
N GLN A 35 8.03 -9.64 -6.26
CA GLN A 35 8.77 -10.75 -6.86
C GLN A 35 10.30 -10.61 -6.66
N SER A 36 10.82 -9.40 -6.63
CA SER A 36 12.25 -9.16 -6.41
C SER A 36 12.73 -9.59 -5.02
N TYR A 37 11.84 -9.68 -4.04
CA TYR A 37 12.15 -10.16 -2.70
C TYR A 37 12.30 -11.68 -2.62
N LYS A 38 11.81 -12.42 -3.62
CA LYS A 38 11.88 -13.89 -3.71
C LYS A 38 11.38 -14.58 -2.43
N LEU A 39 10.25 -14.10 -1.91
CA LEU A 39 9.64 -14.67 -0.70
C LEU A 39 9.19 -16.12 -0.95
N ASP A 40 9.53 -17.01 -0.04
CA ASP A 40 9.01 -18.36 0.01
C ASP A 40 7.65 -18.40 0.77
N GLU A 41 7.10 -19.59 0.97
CA GLU A 41 5.83 -19.76 1.68
C GLU A 41 5.90 -19.15 3.10
N GLU A 42 6.96 -19.40 3.83
CA GLU A 42 7.15 -18.84 5.18
C GLU A 42 7.26 -17.30 5.14
N GLY A 43 7.90 -16.76 4.12
CA GLY A 43 8.00 -15.31 3.90
C GLY A 43 6.62 -14.68 3.71
N PHE A 44 5.73 -15.33 2.95
CA PHE A 44 4.34 -14.85 2.79
C PHE A 44 3.51 -14.98 4.06
N ARG A 45 3.74 -16.00 4.86
CA ARG A 45 3.02 -16.23 6.12
C ARG A 45 3.40 -15.23 7.22
N GLY A 46 4.63 -14.76 7.23
CA GLY A 46 5.12 -13.83 8.24
C GLY A 46 4.98 -14.32 9.68
N GLY A 47 5.18 -15.62 9.91
CA GLY A 47 5.03 -16.24 11.22
C GLY A 47 3.58 -16.59 11.60
N ARG A 48 2.60 -16.32 10.75
CA ARG A 48 1.19 -16.71 10.97
C ARG A 48 0.91 -18.11 10.43
N THR A 49 -0.11 -18.77 10.98
CA THR A 49 -0.57 -20.09 10.56
C THR A 49 -1.79 -19.96 9.64
N PHE A 50 -1.75 -20.65 8.50
CA PHE A 50 -2.83 -20.70 7.53
C PHE A 50 -3.08 -22.18 7.13
N ASN A 51 -4.31 -22.51 6.77
CA ASN A 51 -4.69 -23.85 6.31
C ASN A 51 -4.34 -24.12 4.84
N HIS A 52 -4.03 -23.08 4.07
CA HIS A 52 -3.68 -23.15 2.65
C HIS A 52 -2.35 -22.46 2.42
N ASP A 53 -1.68 -22.82 1.33
CA ASP A 53 -0.48 -22.12 0.90
C ASP A 53 -0.79 -20.66 0.55
N GLN A 54 0.09 -19.76 0.96
CA GLN A 54 -0.07 -18.32 0.78
C GLN A 54 0.91 -17.71 -0.23
N LYS A 55 1.87 -18.48 -0.72
CA LYS A 55 2.84 -17.99 -1.70
C LYS A 55 2.14 -17.43 -2.94
N GLY A 56 2.43 -16.19 -3.27
CA GLY A 56 1.78 -15.47 -4.36
C GLY A 56 0.61 -14.59 -3.92
N ASN A 57 0.15 -14.71 -2.68
CA ASN A 57 -0.89 -13.84 -2.13
C ASN A 57 -0.29 -12.49 -1.70
N ASN A 58 -0.03 -11.64 -2.67
CA ASN A 58 0.67 -10.36 -2.46
C ASN A 58 -0.07 -9.44 -1.49
N ASP A 59 -1.39 -9.44 -1.53
CA ASP A 59 -2.23 -8.56 -0.71
C ASP A 59 -2.16 -8.92 0.78
N LEU A 60 -1.93 -10.18 1.09
CA LEU A 60 -1.72 -10.65 2.46
C LEU A 60 -0.51 -9.98 3.12
N LEU A 61 0.48 -9.59 2.35
CA LEU A 61 1.71 -8.97 2.85
C LEU A 61 1.46 -7.65 3.61
N ASN A 62 0.33 -6.99 3.38
CA ASN A 62 -0.07 -5.84 4.20
C ASN A 62 -0.18 -6.20 5.69
N LEU A 63 -0.51 -7.44 6.01
CA LEU A 63 -0.61 -7.96 7.38
C LEU A 63 0.65 -8.70 7.82
N THR A 64 1.20 -9.55 6.97
CA THR A 64 2.28 -10.48 7.32
C THR A 64 3.67 -9.90 7.15
N ARG A 65 3.84 -9.03 6.16
CA ARG A 65 5.12 -8.39 5.84
C ARG A 65 4.91 -6.91 5.50
N PRO A 66 4.39 -6.11 6.46
CA PRO A 66 4.21 -4.67 6.24
C PRO A 66 5.53 -3.95 5.96
N ASP A 67 6.66 -4.48 6.41
CA ASP A 67 8.00 -4.02 6.08
C ASP A 67 8.25 -4.02 4.57
N VAL A 68 7.92 -5.12 3.89
CA VAL A 68 8.08 -5.26 2.42
C VAL A 68 7.19 -4.26 1.68
N VAL A 69 5.91 -4.21 2.03
CA VAL A 69 4.95 -3.31 1.37
C VAL A 69 5.32 -1.85 1.61
N GLY A 70 5.71 -1.49 2.83
CA GLY A 70 6.16 -0.14 3.19
C GLY A 70 7.42 0.27 2.45
N GLU A 71 8.38 -0.62 2.32
CA GLU A 71 9.62 -0.37 1.58
C GLU A 71 9.36 -0.10 0.10
N ILE A 72 8.45 -0.86 -0.53
CA ILE A 72 8.04 -0.63 -1.93
C ILE A 72 7.35 0.72 -2.07
N CYS A 73 6.39 1.03 -1.19
CA CYS A 73 5.69 2.32 -1.21
C CYS A 73 6.67 3.49 -1.06
N ASN A 74 7.61 3.40 -0.12
CA ASN A 74 8.62 4.42 0.08
C ASN A 74 9.57 4.54 -1.11
N ALA A 75 9.91 3.45 -1.78
CA ALA A 75 10.74 3.49 -2.99
C ALA A 75 10.07 4.30 -4.11
N TYR A 76 8.75 4.14 -4.30
CA TYR A 76 8.00 4.95 -5.26
C TYR A 76 7.92 6.42 -4.85
N LEU A 77 7.69 6.71 -3.57
CA LEU A 77 7.67 8.08 -3.07
C LEU A 77 9.04 8.76 -3.23
N ASP A 78 10.12 8.05 -2.91
CA ASP A 78 11.50 8.55 -3.04
C ASP A 78 11.88 8.78 -4.51
N ALA A 79 11.32 7.99 -5.43
CA ALA A 79 11.50 8.17 -6.87
C ALA A 79 10.72 9.37 -7.44
N GLY A 80 9.83 9.96 -6.67
CA GLY A 80 9.08 11.17 -7.03
C GLY A 80 7.60 10.99 -7.27
N ALA A 81 7.00 9.85 -6.91
CA ALA A 81 5.56 9.65 -7.03
C ALA A 81 4.79 10.67 -6.18
N ASP A 82 3.78 11.27 -6.78
CA ASP A 82 2.85 12.20 -6.12
C ASP A 82 1.63 11.46 -5.57
N ILE A 83 1.27 10.36 -6.20
CA ILE A 83 0.11 9.54 -5.87
C ILE A 83 0.58 8.10 -5.73
N VAL A 84 0.26 7.49 -4.59
CA VAL A 84 0.54 6.08 -4.33
C VAL A 84 -0.75 5.31 -4.09
N ALA A 85 -0.81 4.11 -4.63
CA ALA A 85 -1.92 3.19 -4.43
C ALA A 85 -1.64 2.24 -3.28
N THR A 86 -2.70 1.71 -2.68
CA THR A 86 -2.59 0.60 -1.73
C THR A 86 -2.26 -0.70 -2.46
N ASN A 87 -1.62 -1.64 -1.76
CA ASN A 87 -1.38 -2.99 -2.27
C ASN A 87 -2.63 -3.87 -2.06
N THR A 88 -3.69 -3.61 -2.84
CA THR A 88 -5.01 -4.25 -2.66
C THR A 88 -5.63 -4.73 -3.98
N PHE A 89 -4.83 -5.19 -4.92
CA PHE A 89 -5.28 -5.60 -6.25
C PHE A 89 -6.32 -6.73 -6.20
N ASN A 90 -6.14 -7.69 -5.30
CA ASN A 90 -6.98 -8.87 -5.11
C ASN A 90 -7.60 -8.94 -3.70
N SER A 91 -7.73 -7.82 -2.99
CA SER A 91 -8.22 -7.78 -1.61
C SER A 91 -9.75 -7.82 -1.53
N ASN A 92 -10.35 -8.81 -2.15
CA ASN A 92 -11.77 -9.10 -2.10
C ASN A 92 -12.00 -10.59 -1.78
N SER A 93 -13.18 -10.90 -1.28
CA SER A 93 -13.49 -12.26 -0.81
C SER A 93 -13.39 -13.31 -1.92
N ILE A 94 -13.72 -12.96 -3.15
CA ILE A 94 -13.68 -13.87 -4.30
C ILE A 94 -12.23 -14.26 -4.61
N SER A 95 -11.34 -13.30 -4.78
CA SER A 95 -9.93 -13.55 -5.07
C SER A 95 -9.22 -14.24 -3.89
N LEU A 96 -9.55 -13.87 -2.65
CA LEU A 96 -8.97 -14.46 -1.44
C LEU A 96 -9.44 -15.90 -1.20
N SER A 97 -10.51 -16.33 -1.86
CA SER A 97 -10.97 -17.73 -1.78
C SER A 97 -9.92 -18.73 -2.28
N ASP A 98 -9.09 -18.34 -3.25
CA ASP A 98 -8.01 -19.17 -3.77
C ASP A 98 -6.96 -19.51 -2.70
N TYR A 99 -6.89 -18.70 -1.65
CA TYR A 99 -5.96 -18.87 -0.52
C TYR A 99 -6.66 -19.28 0.77
N GLY A 100 -7.97 -19.54 0.72
CA GLY A 100 -8.76 -19.99 1.88
C GLY A 100 -8.96 -18.93 2.96
N ILE A 101 -8.89 -17.65 2.64
CA ILE A 101 -8.97 -16.53 3.59
C ILE A 101 -10.04 -15.49 3.21
N THR A 102 -11.18 -15.92 2.71
CA THR A 102 -12.27 -15.03 2.27
C THR A 102 -12.71 -14.00 3.31
N GLY A 103 -12.66 -14.37 4.60
CA GLY A 103 -13.06 -13.50 5.72
C GLY A 103 -12.07 -12.40 6.07
N MET A 104 -10.89 -12.36 5.44
CA MET A 104 -9.82 -11.41 5.77
C MET A 104 -9.81 -10.17 4.86
N ALA A 105 -10.72 -10.05 3.91
CA ALA A 105 -10.72 -8.95 2.94
C ALA A 105 -10.73 -7.58 3.62
N ARG A 106 -11.62 -7.38 4.60
CA ARG A 106 -11.70 -6.10 5.32
C ARG A 106 -10.42 -5.80 6.09
N GLU A 107 -9.89 -6.77 6.80
CA GLU A 107 -8.66 -6.61 7.59
C GLU A 107 -7.47 -6.23 6.71
N ILE A 108 -7.32 -6.90 5.57
CA ILE A 108 -6.26 -6.60 4.60
C ILE A 108 -6.41 -5.18 4.04
N ASN A 109 -7.61 -4.78 3.62
CA ASN A 109 -7.85 -3.45 3.08
C ASN A 109 -7.58 -2.35 4.11
N VAL A 110 -8.01 -2.53 5.35
CA VAL A 110 -7.76 -1.56 6.43
C VAL A 110 -6.26 -1.44 6.71
N ALA A 111 -5.56 -2.56 6.82
CA ALA A 111 -4.11 -2.58 7.04
C ALA A 111 -3.36 -1.89 5.89
N ALA A 112 -3.73 -2.18 4.65
CA ALA A 112 -3.14 -1.56 3.46
C ALA A 112 -3.34 -0.03 3.44
N ALA A 113 -4.55 0.44 3.73
CA ALA A 113 -4.86 1.85 3.77
C ALA A 113 -4.06 2.59 4.85
N LYS A 114 -3.98 2.02 6.05
CA LYS A 114 -3.21 2.60 7.16
C LYS A 114 -1.72 2.66 6.83
N LEU A 115 -1.16 1.59 6.29
CA LEU A 115 0.25 1.51 5.92
C LEU A 115 0.61 2.54 4.86
N THR A 116 -0.16 2.57 3.77
CA THR A 116 0.09 3.49 2.66
C THR A 116 -0.10 4.96 3.10
N ARG A 117 -1.11 5.23 3.94
CA ARG A 117 -1.32 6.57 4.50
C ARG A 117 -0.12 7.00 5.36
N ALA A 118 0.41 6.11 6.19
CA ALA A 118 1.57 6.40 7.02
C ALA A 118 2.82 6.71 6.18
N CYS A 119 3.05 5.97 5.11
CA CYS A 119 4.16 6.22 4.18
C CYS A 119 4.01 7.58 3.49
N ALA A 120 2.81 7.92 3.02
CA ALA A 120 2.54 9.19 2.38
C ALA A 120 2.71 10.38 3.34
N ASP A 121 2.22 10.25 4.57
CA ASP A 121 2.36 11.30 5.59
C ASP A 121 3.83 11.52 5.96
N ALA A 122 4.60 10.45 6.09
CA ALA A 122 6.04 10.54 6.37
C ALA A 122 6.80 11.20 5.21
N ALA A 123 6.44 10.90 3.97
CA ALA A 123 7.04 11.54 2.78
C ALA A 123 6.73 13.04 2.75
N THR A 124 5.49 13.44 3.01
CA THR A 124 5.09 14.85 3.08
C THR A 124 5.80 15.58 4.22
N ALA A 125 6.01 14.93 5.37
CA ALA A 125 6.75 15.52 6.48
C ALA A 125 8.22 15.78 6.15
N ARG A 126 8.85 14.90 5.33
CA ARG A 126 10.23 15.07 4.86
C ARG A 126 10.35 16.15 3.78
N ASP A 127 9.35 16.25 2.91
CA ASP A 127 9.29 17.21 1.81
C ASP A 127 7.86 17.73 1.65
N PRO A 128 7.52 18.87 2.29
CA PRO A 128 6.16 19.43 2.25
C PRO A 128 5.69 19.86 0.84
N SER A 129 6.58 19.89 -0.14
CA SER A 129 6.22 20.16 -1.56
C SER A 129 5.60 18.93 -2.25
N LYS A 130 5.63 17.77 -1.59
CA LYS A 130 5.12 16.50 -2.08
C LYS A 130 3.76 16.15 -1.47
#